data_068486b0825e922387313be68988e4e4
#
_entry.id   068486b0825e922387313be68988e4e4
#
_cell.length_a   1.000
_cell.length_b   1.000
_cell.length_c   1.000
_cell.angle_alpha   90.00
_cell.angle_beta   90.00
_cell.angle_gamma   90.00
#
_symmetry.space_group_name_H-M   'P 1'
#
loop_
_entity.id
_entity.type
_entity.pdbx_description
1 polymer ?
#
loop_
_entity_poly.entity_id
_entity_poly.type
_entity_poly.pdbx_seq_one_letter_code
_entity_poly.pdbx_strand_id
1 'polypeptide(L)'
;AQTAATVAGTTASGGSVTAPIPSAASVAGAPVINAVISEAKLNIEHRFPKLTLVDEKYADYQLPDFDNDITLEQFTEGYRLFAASQMNLYYTPEIVRRFVAGMAASKLLILEGISGTGKTSLPYSFSRYLYNPATIVSVQPSFRDRTELLGYFNEFSKRFNETEFLRTLYEAGYRQEPTVIVLDEMNLARIEYYFAEMLSVLEMPSKDEWVLDLVPTAWEGDPQNMDAGKIQVSDRIWFVGTANNDDST
;
A
#
# COMPACT_ATOMS: atom_id res chain seq x y z
N ALA A 1 6.47 -65.28 -23.74
CA ALA A 1 5.08 -65.72 -23.53
C ALA A 1 4.28 -64.62 -22.90
N GLN A 2 3.30 -64.17 -23.62
CA GLN A 2 2.25 -63.19 -23.21
C GLN A 2 1.47 -63.71 -22.01
N THR A 3 1.09 -62.81 -21.13
CA THR A 3 -0.27 -62.82 -20.58
C THR A 3 -0.65 -61.42 -20.14
N ALA A 4 -1.69 -60.89 -20.75
CA ALA A 4 -2.41 -59.70 -20.39
C ALA A 4 -3.27 -59.98 -19.15
N ALA A 5 -3.31 -59.05 -18.20
CA ALA A 5 -4.32 -59.03 -17.15
C ALA A 5 -5.08 -57.69 -17.23
N THR A 6 -6.33 -57.82 -17.63
CA THR A 6 -7.37 -56.82 -17.59
C THR A 6 -7.78 -56.58 -16.14
N VAL A 7 -7.70 -55.35 -15.64
CA VAL A 7 -8.32 -54.96 -14.39
C VAL A 7 -9.41 -53.91 -14.65
N ALA A 8 -10.60 -54.29 -14.18
CA ALA A 8 -11.84 -53.56 -14.32
C ALA A 8 -11.82 -52.20 -13.63
N GLY A 9 -12.49 -51.22 -14.23
CA GLY A 9 -12.65 -49.88 -13.70
C GLY A 9 -13.56 -49.85 -12.49
N THR A 10 -13.14 -49.03 -11.52
CA THR A 10 -14.03 -48.51 -10.47
C THR A 10 -14.10 -47.01 -10.63
N THR A 11 -15.26 -46.57 -11.04
CA THR A 11 -15.60 -45.15 -11.14
C THR A 11 -15.71 -44.56 -9.74
N ALA A 12 -14.75 -43.76 -9.33
CA ALA A 12 -14.87 -42.88 -8.19
C ALA A 12 -15.40 -41.53 -8.69
N SER A 13 -16.60 -41.19 -8.27
CA SER A 13 -17.20 -39.88 -8.46
C SER A 13 -16.42 -38.82 -7.71
N GLY A 14 -15.58 -38.08 -8.41
CA GLY A 14 -14.90 -36.91 -7.91
C GLY A 14 -15.89 -35.76 -7.81
N GLY A 15 -16.33 -35.45 -6.58
CA GLY A 15 -16.97 -34.18 -6.29
C GLY A 15 -15.98 -33.05 -6.52
N SER A 16 -16.18 -32.26 -7.55
CA SER A 16 -15.45 -31.01 -7.74
C SER A 16 -15.90 -30.02 -6.67
N VAL A 17 -15.05 -29.79 -5.69
CA VAL A 17 -15.19 -28.63 -4.79
C VAL A 17 -14.72 -27.44 -5.58
N THR A 18 -15.63 -26.83 -6.33
CA THR A 18 -15.44 -25.49 -6.85
C THR A 18 -15.64 -24.53 -5.69
N ALA A 19 -14.55 -24.03 -5.13
CA ALA A 19 -14.59 -22.85 -4.30
C ALA A 19 -15.26 -21.73 -5.12
N PRO A 20 -16.21 -20.97 -4.57
CA PRO A 20 -16.82 -19.87 -5.29
C PRO A 20 -15.74 -18.81 -5.54
N ILE A 21 -15.33 -18.68 -6.79
CA ILE A 21 -14.63 -17.50 -7.27
C ILE A 21 -15.65 -16.36 -7.06
N PRO A 22 -15.34 -15.30 -6.32
CA PRO A 22 -16.23 -14.16 -6.26
C PRO A 22 -16.44 -13.67 -7.68
N SER A 23 -17.69 -13.73 -8.11
CA SER A 23 -18.14 -13.28 -9.42
C SER A 23 -17.69 -11.84 -9.60
N ALA A 24 -17.01 -11.56 -10.72
CA ALA A 24 -16.64 -10.21 -11.16
C ALA A 24 -17.86 -9.34 -11.55
N ALA A 25 -19.03 -9.62 -10.99
CA ALA A 25 -20.24 -8.87 -11.21
C ALA A 25 -20.55 -8.01 -9.99
N SER A 26 -20.46 -6.72 -10.22
CA SER A 26 -20.90 -5.60 -9.38
C SER A 26 -20.00 -5.17 -8.22
N VAL A 27 -18.71 -4.93 -8.48
CA VAL A 27 -18.10 -3.74 -7.89
C VAL A 27 -18.23 -2.64 -8.95
N ALA A 28 -19.44 -2.08 -9.04
CA ALA A 28 -19.68 -0.88 -9.79
C ALA A 28 -18.86 0.24 -9.11
N GLY A 29 -17.77 0.59 -9.78
CA GLY A 29 -17.23 1.94 -9.70
C GLY A 29 -16.43 2.30 -8.46
N ALA A 30 -15.23 1.75 -8.28
CA ALA A 30 -14.17 2.73 -8.11
C ALA A 30 -14.09 3.44 -9.48
N PRO A 31 -14.36 4.73 -9.58
CA PRO A 31 -14.15 5.41 -10.84
C PRO A 31 -12.67 5.29 -11.15
N VAL A 32 -12.33 4.50 -12.19
CA VAL A 32 -11.09 4.72 -12.92
C VAL A 32 -11.28 6.08 -13.57
N ILE A 33 -11.23 7.12 -12.74
CA ILE A 33 -11.07 8.47 -13.22
C ILE A 33 -9.60 8.51 -13.65
N ASN A 34 -9.34 8.10 -14.89
CA ASN A 34 -8.37 8.77 -15.71
C ASN A 34 -8.86 10.22 -15.88
N ALA A 35 -8.99 10.92 -14.75
CA ALA A 35 -9.00 12.35 -14.76
C ALA A 35 -7.59 12.74 -15.19
N VAL A 36 -7.40 12.94 -16.49
CA VAL A 36 -6.51 13.97 -16.99
C VAL A 36 -7.09 15.24 -16.37
N ILE A 37 -6.80 15.44 -15.07
CA ILE A 37 -7.04 16.70 -14.40
C ILE A 37 -6.06 17.63 -15.11
N SER A 38 -6.58 18.41 -16.04
CA SER A 38 -5.77 19.39 -16.73
C SER A 38 -5.13 20.23 -15.64
N GLU A 39 -3.80 20.40 -15.69
CA GLU A 39 -3.03 21.29 -14.81
C GLU A 39 -3.64 22.69 -14.68
N ALA A 40 -4.53 23.06 -15.61
CA ALA A 40 -5.29 24.30 -15.63
C ALA A 40 -6.34 24.48 -14.49
N LYS A 41 -6.68 23.42 -13.72
CA LYS A 41 -7.56 23.50 -12.56
C LYS A 41 -6.83 23.60 -11.22
N LEU A 42 -5.51 23.55 -11.21
CA LEU A 42 -4.72 23.80 -10.01
C LEU A 42 -4.83 25.30 -9.67
N ASN A 43 -5.86 25.64 -8.92
CA ASN A 43 -6.11 27.01 -8.51
C ASN A 43 -4.89 27.53 -7.74
N ILE A 44 -4.42 28.74 -8.06
CA ILE A 44 -3.23 29.36 -7.48
C ILE A 44 -3.36 29.58 -5.97
N GLU A 45 -4.58 29.51 -5.45
CA GLU A 45 -4.94 29.82 -4.06
C GLU A 45 -4.62 28.71 -3.03
N HIS A 46 -4.47 27.44 -3.48
CA HIS A 46 -4.20 26.33 -2.54
C HIS A 46 -2.71 26.05 -2.41
N ARG A 47 -2.20 26.11 -1.16
CA ARG A 47 -0.79 25.79 -0.91
C ARG A 47 -0.49 24.27 -0.97
N PHE A 48 -1.51 23.41 -0.83
CA PHE A 48 -1.43 21.95 -0.97
C PHE A 48 -2.35 21.46 -2.10
N PRO A 49 -2.00 21.71 -3.37
CA PRO A 49 -2.91 21.44 -4.48
C PRO A 49 -3.25 19.96 -4.66
N LYS A 50 -2.30 19.04 -4.40
CA LYS A 50 -2.57 17.61 -4.53
C LYS A 50 -3.44 17.06 -3.40
N LEU A 51 -3.24 17.52 -2.16
CA LEU A 51 -4.07 17.12 -1.03
C LEU A 51 -5.48 17.67 -1.15
N THR A 52 -5.66 18.90 -1.65
CA THR A 52 -6.99 19.47 -1.94
C THR A 52 -7.73 18.64 -3.00
N LEU A 53 -7.03 18.13 -4.02
CA LEU A 53 -7.64 17.20 -5.00
C LEU A 53 -8.05 15.86 -4.36
N VAL A 54 -7.36 15.43 -3.31
CA VAL A 54 -7.80 14.26 -2.52
C VAL A 54 -9.12 14.57 -1.81
N ASP A 55 -9.26 15.75 -1.19
CA ASP A 55 -10.52 16.19 -0.55
C ASP A 55 -11.68 16.14 -1.55
N GLU A 56 -11.49 16.71 -2.74
CA GLU A 56 -12.49 16.68 -3.81
C GLU A 56 -12.85 15.26 -4.23
N LYS A 57 -11.84 14.39 -4.39
CA LYS A 57 -12.02 12.98 -4.78
C LYS A 57 -12.86 12.20 -3.77
N TYR A 58 -12.71 12.49 -2.49
CA TYR A 58 -13.34 11.76 -1.39
C TYR A 58 -14.55 12.46 -0.79
N ALA A 59 -15.00 13.59 -1.36
CA ALA A 59 -16.18 14.31 -0.88
C ALA A 59 -17.45 13.45 -0.78
N ASP A 60 -17.64 12.54 -1.74
CA ASP A 60 -18.77 11.62 -1.82
C ASP A 60 -18.35 10.15 -1.60
N TYR A 61 -17.22 9.92 -0.93
CA TYR A 61 -16.71 8.58 -0.71
C TYR A 61 -17.64 7.75 0.17
N GLN A 62 -18.02 6.58 -0.33
CA GLN A 62 -18.78 5.59 0.43
C GLN A 62 -17.87 4.45 0.83
N LEU A 63 -18.02 4.02 2.09
CA LEU A 63 -17.27 2.89 2.61
C LEU A 63 -17.61 1.63 1.81
N PRO A 64 -16.61 0.86 1.37
CA PRO A 64 -16.88 -0.44 0.75
C PRO A 64 -17.45 -1.41 1.76
N ASP A 65 -18.26 -2.34 1.25
CA ASP A 65 -18.74 -3.46 2.05
C ASP A 65 -17.63 -4.52 2.15
N PHE A 66 -17.21 -4.79 3.37
CA PHE A 66 -16.14 -5.77 3.64
C PHE A 66 -16.75 -7.12 3.99
N ASP A 67 -16.20 -8.20 3.44
CA ASP A 67 -16.47 -9.56 3.88
C ASP A 67 -15.84 -9.82 5.25
N ASN A 68 -16.67 -9.76 6.29
CA ASN A 68 -16.24 -9.97 7.68
C ASN A 68 -16.21 -11.46 8.07
N ASP A 69 -16.68 -12.36 7.21
CA ASP A 69 -16.77 -13.80 7.49
C ASP A 69 -15.58 -14.60 6.94
N ILE A 70 -14.68 -13.94 6.21
CA ILE A 70 -13.50 -14.58 5.63
C ILE A 70 -12.52 -15.03 6.74
N THR A 71 -12.13 -16.29 6.71
CA THR A 71 -11.09 -16.80 7.63
C THR A 71 -9.69 -16.42 7.14
N LEU A 72 -8.72 -16.36 8.07
CA LEU A 72 -7.31 -16.08 7.71
C LEU A 72 -6.76 -17.10 6.69
N GLU A 73 -7.17 -18.36 6.77
CA GLU A 73 -6.78 -19.40 5.81
C GLU A 73 -7.34 -19.11 4.41
N GLN A 74 -8.63 -18.81 4.31
CA GLN A 74 -9.27 -18.43 3.05
C GLN A 74 -8.63 -17.17 2.46
N PHE A 75 -8.35 -16.18 3.29
CA PHE A 75 -7.70 -14.94 2.87
C PHE A 75 -6.29 -15.20 2.30
N THR A 76 -5.45 -15.95 3.02
CA THR A 76 -4.07 -16.23 2.58
C THR A 76 -4.02 -17.10 1.33
N GLU A 77 -4.89 -18.09 1.22
CA GLU A 77 -5.00 -18.94 0.03
C GLU A 77 -5.59 -18.17 -1.15
N GLY A 78 -6.61 -17.34 -0.92
CA GLY A 78 -7.19 -16.44 -1.92
C GLY A 78 -6.15 -15.49 -2.51
N TYR A 79 -5.33 -14.88 -1.66
CA TYR A 79 -4.22 -14.05 -2.12
C TYR A 79 -3.21 -14.85 -2.97
N ARG A 80 -2.81 -16.03 -2.52
CA ARG A 80 -1.87 -16.89 -3.25
C ARG A 80 -2.38 -17.24 -4.64
N LEU A 81 -3.65 -17.62 -4.74
CA LEU A 81 -4.31 -17.94 -6.01
C LEU A 81 -4.44 -16.71 -6.91
N PHE A 82 -4.78 -15.56 -6.36
CA PHE A 82 -4.83 -14.29 -7.09
C PHE A 82 -3.45 -13.95 -7.69
N ALA A 83 -2.39 -13.98 -6.87
CA ALA A 83 -1.03 -13.69 -7.32
C ALA A 83 -0.60 -14.64 -8.46
N ALA A 84 -0.89 -15.94 -8.35
CA ALA A 84 -0.57 -16.91 -9.38
C ALA A 84 -1.38 -16.71 -10.67
N SER A 85 -2.69 -16.53 -10.57
CA SER A 85 -3.59 -16.49 -11.72
C SER A 85 -3.62 -15.15 -12.45
N GLN A 86 -3.50 -14.03 -11.72
CA GLN A 86 -3.63 -12.70 -12.30
C GLN A 86 -2.29 -12.01 -12.58
N MET A 87 -1.24 -12.43 -11.88
CA MET A 87 0.05 -11.74 -11.95
C MET A 87 1.23 -12.64 -12.29
N ASN A 88 1.00 -13.95 -12.48
CA ASN A 88 2.04 -14.97 -12.71
C ASN A 88 3.13 -14.98 -11.61
N LEU A 89 2.74 -14.67 -10.36
CA LEU A 89 3.62 -14.66 -9.20
C LEU A 89 3.30 -15.88 -8.31
N TYR A 90 4.28 -16.76 -8.14
CA TYR A 90 4.09 -18.03 -7.44
C TYR A 90 4.75 -17.97 -6.06
N TYR A 91 3.94 -17.82 -5.02
CA TYR A 91 4.39 -17.81 -3.63
C TYR A 91 4.05 -19.13 -2.93
N THR A 92 4.96 -19.62 -2.10
CA THR A 92 4.66 -20.75 -1.22
C THR A 92 3.67 -20.33 -0.12
N PRO A 93 2.84 -21.26 0.39
CA PRO A 93 1.95 -20.95 1.50
C PRO A 93 2.68 -20.39 2.73
N GLU A 94 3.91 -20.83 2.96
CA GLU A 94 4.75 -20.36 4.07
C GLU A 94 5.14 -18.88 3.92
N ILE A 95 5.58 -18.45 2.73
CA ILE A 95 5.93 -17.07 2.45
C ILE A 95 4.72 -16.16 2.67
N VAL A 96 3.55 -16.54 2.15
CA VAL A 96 2.32 -15.76 2.30
C VAL A 96 1.92 -15.65 3.78
N ARG A 97 1.93 -16.74 4.51
CA ARG A 97 1.58 -16.74 5.94
C ARG A 97 2.55 -15.88 6.76
N ARG A 98 3.85 -15.99 6.51
CA ARG A 98 4.87 -15.17 7.18
C ARG A 98 4.68 -13.68 6.88
N PHE A 99 4.41 -13.34 5.62
CA PHE A 99 4.16 -11.96 5.22
C PHE A 99 2.92 -11.38 5.91
N VAL A 100 1.79 -12.08 5.84
CA VAL A 100 0.53 -11.65 6.48
C VAL A 100 0.69 -11.56 8.00
N ALA A 101 1.37 -12.52 8.63
CA ALA A 101 1.67 -12.47 10.06
C ALA A 101 2.56 -11.26 10.43
N GLY A 102 3.57 -10.95 9.61
CA GLY A 102 4.40 -9.77 9.79
C GLY A 102 3.60 -8.47 9.70
N MET A 103 2.72 -8.36 8.71
CA MET A 103 1.80 -7.22 8.55
C MET A 103 0.84 -7.08 9.74
N ALA A 104 0.38 -8.19 10.31
CA ALA A 104 -0.48 -8.17 11.49
C ALA A 104 0.27 -7.77 12.78
N ALA A 105 1.57 -8.09 12.86
CA ALA A 105 2.39 -7.86 14.04
C ALA A 105 3.00 -6.45 14.10
N SER A 106 3.25 -5.81 12.96
CA SER A 106 3.96 -4.53 12.88
C SER A 106 3.44 -3.64 11.76
N LYS A 107 3.58 -2.34 11.93
CA LYS A 107 3.29 -1.33 10.88
C LYS A 107 4.46 -1.11 9.93
N LEU A 108 5.65 -1.56 10.28
CA LEU A 108 6.83 -1.56 9.42
C LEU A 108 7.37 -2.99 9.30
N LEU A 109 7.40 -3.52 8.09
CA LEU A 109 7.95 -4.82 7.74
C LEU A 109 9.13 -4.64 6.80
N ILE A 110 10.26 -5.28 7.07
CA ILE A 110 11.44 -5.26 6.19
C ILE A 110 11.59 -6.63 5.51
N LEU A 111 11.62 -6.61 4.18
CA LEU A 111 11.86 -7.78 3.35
C LEU A 111 13.31 -7.74 2.84
N GLU A 112 14.14 -8.58 3.41
CA GLU A 112 15.54 -8.70 3.06
C GLU A 112 15.81 -9.92 2.19
N GLY A 113 16.78 -9.83 1.28
CA GLY A 113 17.20 -10.96 0.45
C GLY A 113 17.92 -10.51 -0.82
N ILE A 114 18.33 -11.49 -1.63
CA ILE A 114 19.05 -11.28 -2.89
C ILE A 114 18.17 -10.52 -3.89
N SER A 115 18.80 -9.72 -4.76
CA SER A 115 18.10 -9.00 -5.83
C SER A 115 17.32 -9.98 -6.74
N GLY A 116 16.14 -9.57 -7.23
CA GLY A 116 15.31 -10.38 -8.12
C GLY A 116 14.49 -11.50 -7.46
N THR A 117 14.50 -11.62 -6.12
CA THR A 117 13.72 -12.67 -5.40
C THR A 117 12.25 -12.34 -5.18
N GLY A 118 11.76 -11.22 -5.72
CA GLY A 118 10.34 -10.84 -5.62
C GLY A 118 9.97 -10.06 -4.37
N LYS A 119 10.92 -9.44 -3.68
CA LYS A 119 10.68 -8.65 -2.45
C LYS A 119 9.65 -7.54 -2.67
N THR A 120 9.79 -6.76 -3.73
CA THR A 120 8.88 -5.67 -4.09
C THR A 120 7.55 -6.20 -4.66
N SER A 121 7.60 -7.33 -5.40
CA SER A 121 6.41 -7.93 -6.00
C SER A 121 5.43 -8.47 -4.97
N LEU A 122 5.90 -8.91 -3.80
CA LEU A 122 5.05 -9.48 -2.76
C LEU A 122 4.08 -8.44 -2.16
N PRO A 123 4.52 -7.30 -1.60
CA PRO A 123 3.61 -6.26 -1.11
C PRO A 123 2.82 -5.59 -2.25
N TYR A 124 3.38 -5.47 -3.45
CA TYR A 124 2.69 -4.94 -4.62
C TYR A 124 1.50 -5.80 -5.02
N SER A 125 1.67 -7.11 -5.15
CA SER A 125 0.57 -8.02 -5.51
C SER A 125 -0.44 -8.15 -4.37
N PHE A 126 0.01 -8.11 -3.12
CA PHE A 126 -0.86 -8.12 -1.95
C PHE A 126 -1.80 -6.92 -1.91
N SER A 127 -1.29 -5.72 -2.13
CA SER A 127 -2.11 -4.52 -2.16
C SER A 127 -3.13 -4.53 -3.32
N ARG A 128 -2.76 -5.10 -4.46
CA ARG A 128 -3.70 -5.31 -5.57
C ARG A 128 -4.81 -6.29 -5.23
N TYR A 129 -4.48 -7.34 -4.48
CA TYR A 129 -5.50 -8.26 -3.96
C TYR A 129 -6.48 -7.57 -3.01
N LEU A 130 -6.01 -6.58 -2.27
CA LEU A 130 -6.85 -5.72 -1.40
C LEU A 130 -7.60 -4.61 -2.17
N TYR A 131 -7.53 -4.59 -3.50
CA TYR A 131 -8.11 -3.54 -4.36
C TYR A 131 -7.61 -2.11 -4.05
N ASN A 132 -6.49 -1.99 -3.35
CA ASN A 132 -5.84 -0.72 -3.02
C ASN A 132 -4.36 -0.77 -3.41
N PRO A 133 -4.01 -0.44 -4.69
CA PRO A 133 -2.64 -0.55 -5.17
C PRO A 133 -1.64 0.19 -4.29
N ALA A 134 -0.51 -0.46 -3.99
CA ALA A 134 0.56 0.12 -3.19
C ALA A 134 1.18 1.35 -3.86
N THR A 135 1.54 2.33 -3.05
CA THR A 135 2.46 3.38 -3.47
C THR A 135 3.89 2.88 -3.30
N ILE A 136 4.66 2.87 -4.38
CA ILE A 136 6.06 2.46 -4.36
C ILE A 136 6.94 3.70 -4.41
N VAL A 137 7.78 3.85 -3.41
CA VAL A 137 8.80 4.90 -3.29
C VAL A 137 10.15 4.26 -3.50
N SER A 138 10.78 4.52 -4.65
CA SER A 138 12.15 4.07 -4.91
C SER A 138 13.13 4.97 -4.16
N VAL A 139 13.75 4.42 -3.12
CA VAL A 139 14.74 5.16 -2.33
C VAL A 139 16.00 5.35 -3.16
N GLN A 140 16.55 6.57 -3.13
CA GLN A 140 17.74 6.92 -3.86
C GLN A 140 18.91 7.22 -2.90
N PRO A 141 20.16 7.00 -3.29
CA PRO A 141 21.32 7.33 -2.48
C PRO A 141 21.40 8.81 -2.08
N SER A 142 20.67 9.68 -2.78
CA SER A 142 20.58 11.11 -2.51
C SER A 142 19.64 11.47 -1.36
N PHE A 143 18.80 10.56 -0.88
CA PHE A 143 17.85 10.82 0.20
C PHE A 143 18.60 11.19 1.49
N ARG A 144 18.33 12.38 2.04
CA ARG A 144 19.06 12.95 3.18
C ARG A 144 18.20 13.39 4.35
N ASP A 145 16.93 13.71 4.09
CA ASP A 145 16.00 14.20 5.10
C ASP A 145 14.55 13.89 4.75
N ARG A 146 13.63 14.30 5.60
CA ARG A 146 12.19 14.04 5.45
C ARG A 146 11.58 14.63 4.18
N THR A 147 12.19 15.65 3.57
CA THR A 147 11.63 16.33 2.40
C THR A 147 11.55 15.44 1.18
N GLU A 148 12.38 14.41 1.12
CA GLU A 148 12.35 13.41 0.05
C GLU A 148 11.05 12.57 0.07
N LEU A 149 10.49 12.34 1.25
CA LEU A 149 9.23 11.61 1.41
C LEU A 149 8.02 12.54 1.49
N LEU A 150 8.08 13.57 2.32
CA LEU A 150 6.93 14.43 2.60
C LEU A 150 6.81 15.58 1.60
N GLY A 151 7.94 16.03 1.06
CA GLY A 151 8.00 17.27 0.29
C GLY A 151 8.37 18.47 1.15
N TYR A 152 8.27 19.65 0.57
CA TYR A 152 8.68 20.89 1.24
C TYR A 152 7.87 22.09 0.75
N PHE A 153 7.77 23.10 1.60
CA PHE A 153 7.15 24.38 1.25
C PHE A 153 8.11 25.24 0.42
N ASN A 154 7.64 25.68 -0.74
CA ASN A 154 8.39 26.57 -1.63
C ASN A 154 7.96 28.03 -1.38
N GLU A 155 8.86 28.81 -0.79
CA GLU A 155 8.59 30.20 -0.43
C GLU A 155 8.32 31.13 -1.62
N PHE A 156 8.83 30.81 -2.81
CA PHE A 156 8.63 31.61 -4.01
C PHE A 156 7.24 31.40 -4.61
N SER A 157 6.86 30.13 -4.77
CA SER A 157 5.55 29.78 -5.34
C SER A 157 4.43 29.80 -4.30
N LYS A 158 4.76 29.93 -3.01
CA LYS A 158 3.84 29.82 -1.86
C LYS A 158 3.05 28.51 -1.87
N ARG A 159 3.65 27.45 -2.42
CA ARG A 159 3.06 26.12 -2.51
C ARG A 159 3.95 25.06 -1.86
N PHE A 160 3.31 24.03 -1.36
CA PHE A 160 4.01 22.83 -0.91
C PHE A 160 4.25 21.90 -2.10
N ASN A 161 5.49 21.44 -2.28
CA ASN A 161 5.83 20.42 -3.27
C ASN A 161 5.53 19.05 -2.68
N GLU A 162 4.31 18.59 -2.87
CA GLU A 162 3.79 17.34 -2.31
C GLU A 162 4.31 16.14 -3.08
N THR A 163 4.79 15.14 -2.36
CA THR A 163 5.19 13.84 -2.92
C THR A 163 4.00 12.90 -3.04
N GLU A 164 4.18 11.78 -3.75
CA GLU A 164 3.18 10.70 -3.77
C GLU A 164 3.09 9.99 -2.42
N PHE A 165 4.18 9.92 -1.67
CA PHE A 165 4.19 9.40 -0.30
C PHE A 165 3.25 10.22 0.60
N LEU A 166 3.43 11.55 0.64
CA LEU A 166 2.57 12.45 1.41
C LEU A 166 1.11 12.35 0.98
N ARG A 167 0.85 12.36 -0.34
CA ARG A 167 -0.51 12.22 -0.86
C ARG A 167 -1.16 10.91 -0.40
N THR A 168 -0.42 9.79 -0.43
CA THR A 168 -0.93 8.50 0.01
C THR A 168 -1.20 8.46 1.52
N LEU A 169 -0.34 9.08 2.34
CA LEU A 169 -0.60 9.23 3.77
C LEU A 169 -1.90 9.98 4.04
N TYR A 170 -2.11 11.09 3.34
CA TYR A 170 -3.29 11.91 3.47
C TYR A 170 -4.56 11.19 2.98
N GLU A 171 -4.49 10.55 1.81
CA GLU A 171 -5.58 9.78 1.21
C GLU A 171 -6.04 8.64 2.12
N ALA A 172 -5.11 7.98 2.83
CA ALA A 172 -5.43 6.90 3.77
C ALA A 172 -6.28 7.35 4.96
N GLY A 173 -6.32 8.64 5.26
CA GLY A 173 -7.21 9.21 6.27
C GLY A 173 -8.69 9.16 5.88
N TYR A 174 -9.00 9.14 4.59
CA TYR A 174 -10.36 9.03 4.05
C TYR A 174 -10.84 7.59 3.90
N ARG A 175 -9.90 6.63 3.79
CA ARG A 175 -10.19 5.25 3.39
C ARG A 175 -10.28 4.31 4.57
N GLN A 176 -11.04 3.21 4.39
CA GLN A 176 -11.10 2.11 5.36
C GLN A 176 -10.23 0.92 4.93
N GLU A 177 -9.87 0.84 3.66
CA GLU A 177 -9.03 -0.23 3.13
C GLU A 177 -7.59 -0.09 3.61
N PRO A 178 -6.91 -1.23 3.89
CA PRO A 178 -5.49 -1.22 4.20
C PRO A 178 -4.69 -0.55 3.08
N THR A 179 -3.82 0.37 3.45
CA THR A 179 -2.93 1.08 2.52
C THR A 179 -1.51 0.59 2.73
N VAL A 180 -0.86 0.16 1.65
CA VAL A 180 0.52 -0.31 1.69
C VAL A 180 1.42 0.69 0.97
N ILE A 181 2.46 1.16 1.66
CA ILE A 181 3.52 1.97 1.08
C ILE A 181 4.80 1.14 1.07
N VAL A 182 5.40 0.98 -0.09
CA VAL A 182 6.63 0.23 -0.27
C VAL A 182 7.80 1.21 -0.40
N LEU A 183 8.79 1.07 0.48
CA LEU A 183 10.08 1.75 0.39
C LEU A 183 11.05 0.80 -0.32
N ASP A 184 11.18 0.95 -1.63
CA ASP A 184 11.97 0.04 -2.44
C ASP A 184 13.45 0.38 -2.34
N GLU A 185 14.28 -0.65 -2.07
CA GLU A 185 15.71 -0.53 -1.81
C GLU A 185 16.04 0.47 -0.66
N MET A 186 15.30 0.36 0.44
CA MET A 186 15.35 1.30 1.57
C MET A 186 16.75 1.48 2.17
N ASN A 187 17.66 0.53 1.97
CA ASN A 187 19.03 0.56 2.46
C ASN A 187 20.00 1.37 1.56
N LEU A 188 19.57 1.88 0.40
CA LEU A 188 20.40 2.74 -0.45
C LEU A 188 20.73 4.09 0.18
N ALA A 189 19.89 4.56 1.09
CA ALA A 189 20.15 5.74 1.91
C ALA A 189 19.98 5.40 3.40
N ARG A 190 20.48 6.26 4.26
CA ARG A 190 20.34 6.06 5.71
C ARG A 190 18.92 6.33 6.15
N ILE A 191 18.20 5.29 6.53
CA ILE A 191 16.80 5.35 6.93
C ILE A 191 16.56 6.31 8.10
N GLU A 192 17.53 6.44 9.00
CA GLU A 192 17.49 7.33 10.16
C GLU A 192 17.40 8.81 9.78
N TYR A 193 17.68 9.15 8.52
CA TYR A 193 17.61 10.54 8.07
C TYR A 193 16.30 10.84 7.34
N TYR A 194 15.94 10.02 6.37
CA TYR A 194 14.76 10.33 5.55
C TYR A 194 13.45 9.79 6.13
N PHE A 195 13.51 8.75 7.00
CA PHE A 195 12.33 8.09 7.57
C PHE A 195 12.22 8.24 9.10
N ALA A 196 13.12 8.96 9.75
CA ALA A 196 13.20 9.11 11.21
C ALA A 196 11.88 9.59 11.84
N GLU A 197 11.23 10.56 11.21
CA GLU A 197 9.97 11.10 11.72
C GLU A 197 8.86 10.06 11.70
N MET A 198 8.77 9.24 10.64
CA MET A 198 7.81 8.14 10.57
C MET A 198 8.11 7.07 11.63
N LEU A 199 9.39 6.74 11.88
CA LEU A 199 9.75 5.80 12.95
C LEU A 199 9.26 6.34 14.29
N SER A 200 9.54 7.62 14.59
CA SER A 200 9.09 8.26 15.83
C SER A 200 7.57 8.24 15.98
N VAL A 201 6.83 8.54 14.91
CA VAL A 201 5.37 8.49 14.91
C VAL A 201 4.86 7.08 15.19
N LEU A 202 5.43 6.05 14.54
CA LEU A 202 5.00 4.66 14.70
C LEU A 202 5.33 4.07 16.08
N GLU A 203 6.26 4.68 16.84
CA GLU A 203 6.61 4.30 18.22
C GLU A 203 5.64 4.87 19.25
N MET A 204 4.80 5.87 18.89
CA MET A 204 3.85 6.46 19.82
C MET A 204 2.79 5.43 20.25
N PRO A 205 2.51 5.30 21.56
CA PRO A 205 1.58 4.29 22.08
C PRO A 205 0.12 4.58 21.70
N SER A 206 -0.24 5.86 21.57
CA SER A 206 -1.56 6.28 21.13
C SER A 206 -1.55 6.65 19.66
N LYS A 207 -2.53 6.15 18.93
CA LYS A 207 -2.70 6.50 17.51
C LYS A 207 -3.10 7.96 17.31
N ASP A 208 -3.69 8.59 18.29
CA ASP A 208 -4.01 10.02 18.28
C ASP A 208 -2.75 10.90 18.25
N GLU A 209 -1.61 10.33 18.66
CA GLU A 209 -0.29 10.97 18.63
C GLU A 209 0.45 10.73 17.30
N TRP A 210 -0.14 9.97 16.37
CA TRP A 210 0.46 9.71 15.07
C TRP A 210 0.24 10.92 14.14
N VAL A 211 0.96 11.98 14.40
CA VAL A 211 0.80 13.28 13.74
C VAL A 211 2.10 13.71 13.09
N LEU A 212 2.02 14.24 11.87
CA LEU A 212 3.13 14.82 11.13
C LEU A 212 2.95 16.33 10.98
N ASP A 213 3.98 17.09 11.35
CA ASP A 213 4.04 18.53 11.17
C ASP A 213 4.54 18.85 9.75
N LEU A 214 3.69 19.38 8.89
CA LEU A 214 4.08 19.78 7.53
C LEU A 214 4.52 21.22 7.43
N VAL A 215 3.76 22.11 8.08
CA VAL A 215 3.98 23.55 8.08
C VAL A 215 3.63 24.16 9.44
N PRO A 216 4.27 25.26 9.86
CA PRO A 216 4.13 25.80 11.21
C PRO A 216 2.80 26.49 11.50
N THR A 217 2.06 26.89 10.48
CA THR A 217 0.81 27.66 10.63
C THR A 217 -0.24 27.23 9.63
N ALA A 218 -1.51 27.22 10.04
CA ALA A 218 -2.64 27.01 9.15
C ALA A 218 -2.85 28.22 8.24
N TRP A 219 -3.35 27.97 7.02
CA TRP A 219 -3.83 28.98 6.10
C TRP A 219 -5.28 28.69 5.72
N GLU A 220 -6.01 29.75 5.37
CA GLU A 220 -7.32 29.57 4.76
C GLU A 220 -7.16 28.85 3.41
N GLY A 221 -7.98 27.80 3.18
CA GLY A 221 -7.88 26.94 2.01
C GLY A 221 -6.90 25.77 2.12
N ASP A 222 -6.36 25.50 3.32
CA ASP A 222 -5.65 24.26 3.59
C ASP A 222 -6.58 23.04 3.47
N PRO A 223 -6.04 21.83 3.17
CA PRO A 223 -6.80 20.59 3.05
C PRO A 223 -7.65 20.30 4.30
N GLN A 224 -8.85 19.68 4.07
CA GLN A 224 -9.87 19.48 5.12
C GLN A 224 -9.39 18.63 6.30
N ASN A 225 -8.58 17.59 6.04
CA ASN A 225 -8.02 16.72 7.08
C ASN A 225 -6.65 17.19 7.59
N MET A 226 -6.36 18.48 7.44
CA MET A 226 -5.19 19.11 8.02
C MET A 226 -5.63 20.01 9.17
N ASP A 227 -5.02 19.80 10.34
CA ASP A 227 -5.25 20.65 11.52
C ASP A 227 -3.98 21.41 11.88
N ALA A 228 -4.07 22.75 11.92
CA ALA A 228 -2.96 23.65 12.27
C ALA A 228 -1.63 23.36 11.54
N GLY A 229 -1.70 22.94 10.28
CA GLY A 229 -0.52 22.57 9.45
C GLY A 229 -0.01 21.16 9.67
N LYS A 230 -0.77 20.31 10.34
CA LYS A 230 -0.45 18.91 10.67
C LYS A 230 -1.42 17.96 10.01
N ILE A 231 -0.97 16.74 9.74
CA ILE A 231 -1.82 15.63 9.27
C ILE A 231 -1.76 14.47 10.24
N GLN A 232 -2.91 13.79 10.40
CA GLN A 232 -3.01 12.53 11.13
C GLN A 232 -2.59 11.38 10.23
N VAL A 233 -1.67 10.52 10.70
CA VAL A 233 -1.31 9.28 10.02
C VAL A 233 -2.34 8.20 10.38
N SER A 234 -2.99 7.64 9.38
CA SER A 234 -3.99 6.59 9.59
C SER A 234 -3.35 5.31 10.13
N ASP A 235 -4.04 4.65 11.06
CA ASP A 235 -3.64 3.33 11.56
C ASP A 235 -3.85 2.20 10.54
N ARG A 236 -4.43 2.52 9.39
CA ARG A 236 -4.62 1.59 8.26
C ARG A 236 -3.49 1.62 7.24
N ILE A 237 -2.36 2.24 7.59
CA ILE A 237 -1.17 2.26 6.76
C ILE A 237 -0.17 1.22 7.25
N TRP A 238 0.44 0.53 6.31
CA TRP A 238 1.59 -0.35 6.52
C TRP A 238 2.73 0.07 5.61
N PHE A 239 3.92 0.09 6.16
CA PHE A 239 5.15 0.33 5.44
C PHE A 239 5.87 -0.99 5.22
N VAL A 240 6.30 -1.23 3.99
CA VAL A 240 7.11 -2.41 3.64
C VAL A 240 8.40 -1.93 3.00
N GLY A 241 9.50 -2.08 3.71
CA GLY A 241 10.84 -1.82 3.18
C GLY A 241 11.36 -3.04 2.44
N THR A 242 12.03 -2.84 1.31
CA THR A 242 12.86 -3.89 0.70
C THR A 242 14.33 -3.54 0.87
N ALA A 243 15.16 -4.53 1.16
CA ALA A 243 16.61 -4.38 1.27
C ALA A 243 17.31 -5.49 0.48
N ASN A 244 18.33 -5.10 -0.27
CA ASN A 244 19.21 -6.06 -0.93
C ASN A 244 20.35 -6.44 0.03
N ASN A 245 20.60 -7.74 0.14
CA ASN A 245 21.70 -8.30 0.93
C ASN A 245 22.80 -8.78 -0.02
N ASP A 246 23.17 -7.94 -0.98
CA ASP A 246 24.28 -8.23 -1.86
C ASP A 246 25.56 -7.73 -1.18
N ASP A 247 26.55 -8.60 -1.00
CA ASP A 247 27.85 -8.34 -0.32
C ASP A 247 28.72 -7.27 -1.02
N SER A 248 28.10 -6.27 -1.64
CA SER A 248 28.76 -5.21 -2.40
C SER A 248 28.73 -3.85 -1.70
N THR A 249 29.03 -3.86 -0.39
CA THR A 249 29.38 -2.63 0.35
C THR A 249 30.63 -2.83 1.17
#